data_a62cc7dc1cf76a9babdd616f83211027
#
_entry.id   a62cc7dc1cf76a9babdd616f83211027
#
_cell.length_a   1.000
_cell.length_b   1.000
_cell.length_c   1.000
_cell.angle_alpha   90.00
_cell.angle_beta   90.00
_cell.angle_gamma   90.00
#
_symmetry.space_group_name_H-M   'P 1'
#
loop_
_entity.id
_entity.type
_entity.pdbx_description
1 polymer ?
#
loop_
_entity_poly.entity_id
_entity_poly.type
_entity_poly.pdbx_seq_one_letter_code
_entity_poly.pdbx_strand_id
1 'polypeptide(L)'
;MKQKKAWSFFQSLGKAFMYPIALLSVCGMMLGLGSGLASDDMAKLIPFLAIPIIKTILDFIVSLGLFAFVNLPVLFAIAIPLGLLKDKEDKAYGAFSGLIGFMAMHLGTNFYLKQHDLLVVADQMSTHGKTIILGIQSYNTSVLGGIVAGLLVASMYKKIVNLRIPESLGFYSGPRLVPIITLIVMSGFGLIIPFIWPPFFNLFMLIGHWISTSGPVGYFFYAVAERVTIPFGLNHLVTSVFRFTPIGGSAVIGGEEYYGTLNMFMAYVKENAVIPLDLAGKMEQGKLMIQYGLAGAALAMYRTAHAQNRKAIKALLISGVLTVIIGGVSEPIEFLFLFVSPLLFVFHAFMNGFANMVLPYMGVKMGFTGDLIQFISFGVLRGTRTGWPIAVCVEVAYFFIYYFVFRWTILKFNLMTVGREESSPVTLNAHEDTAIADIPTPDKSELQAAEQMVKALGGKENIKSLDNCVTRLRLTIADMGLLDEAAIKRAGGIAVVKLDQNTLQVIIGTKVIALRRDMDNYMGIY
;
A
#
# COMPACT_ATOMS: atom_id res chain seq x y z
N MET A 1 -4.03 27.91 -2.27
CA MET A 1 -2.71 27.47 -2.73
C MET A 1 -2.00 26.52 -1.77
N LYS A 2 -1.83 26.82 -0.47
CA LYS A 2 -1.13 25.93 0.50
C LYS A 2 -1.79 24.55 0.66
N GLN A 3 -3.11 24.48 0.72
CA GLN A 3 -3.89 23.24 0.89
C GLN A 3 -3.74 22.28 -0.31
N LYS A 4 -3.67 22.82 -1.55
CA LYS A 4 -3.46 22.03 -2.78
C LYS A 4 -2.04 21.43 -2.86
N LYS A 5 -1.01 22.15 -2.39
CA LYS A 5 0.37 21.65 -2.34
C LYS A 5 0.51 20.52 -1.32
N ALA A 6 -0.12 20.64 -0.15
CA ALA A 6 -0.13 19.57 0.84
C ALA A 6 -0.81 18.30 0.29
N TRP A 7 -1.94 18.44 -0.39
CA TRP A 7 -2.66 17.34 -1.00
C TRP A 7 -1.82 16.57 -2.03
N SER A 8 -1.18 17.29 -2.98
CA SER A 8 -0.32 16.65 -3.98
C SER A 8 0.91 15.97 -3.37
N PHE A 9 1.45 16.52 -2.28
CA PHE A 9 2.54 15.90 -1.53
C PHE A 9 2.12 14.56 -0.93
N PHE A 10 0.98 14.49 -0.23
CA PHE A 10 0.47 13.24 0.35
C PHE A 10 0.16 12.19 -0.72
N GLN A 11 -0.37 12.63 -1.87
CA GLN A 11 -0.59 11.71 -2.99
C GLN A 11 0.71 11.14 -3.56
N SER A 12 1.77 11.95 -3.66
CA SER A 12 3.09 11.49 -4.12
C SER A 12 3.75 10.57 -3.09
N LEU A 13 3.57 10.88 -1.79
CA LEU A 13 4.05 10.04 -0.71
C LEU A 13 3.35 8.66 -0.72
N GLY A 14 2.02 8.64 -0.91
CA GLY A 14 1.28 7.39 -1.07
C GLY A 14 1.80 6.51 -2.22
N LYS A 15 2.23 7.12 -3.34
CA LYS A 15 2.88 6.38 -4.44
C LYS A 15 4.24 5.83 -4.03
N ALA A 16 5.04 6.61 -3.31
CA ALA A 16 6.34 6.14 -2.83
C ALA A 16 6.18 4.90 -1.95
N PHE A 17 5.15 4.85 -1.10
CA PHE A 17 4.84 3.69 -0.28
C PHE A 17 4.46 2.44 -1.08
N MET A 18 3.92 2.58 -2.29
CA MET A 18 3.53 1.43 -3.12
C MET A 18 4.72 0.55 -3.51
N TYR A 19 5.94 1.11 -3.67
CA TYR A 19 7.12 0.30 -4.04
C TYR A 19 7.46 -0.76 -3.00
N PRO A 20 7.71 -0.43 -1.71
CA PRO A 20 7.94 -1.44 -0.68
C PRO A 20 6.72 -2.34 -0.45
N ILE A 21 5.49 -1.80 -0.50
CA ILE A 21 4.27 -2.57 -0.23
C ILE A 21 4.03 -3.64 -1.30
N ALA A 22 4.29 -3.35 -2.58
CA ALA A 22 4.17 -4.36 -3.63
C ALA A 22 5.14 -5.53 -3.41
N LEU A 23 6.40 -5.24 -3.02
CA LEU A 23 7.37 -6.27 -2.67
C LEU A 23 6.94 -7.06 -1.43
N LEU A 24 6.45 -6.37 -0.39
CA LEU A 24 5.94 -7.00 0.83
C LEU A 24 4.81 -7.99 0.55
N SER A 25 3.92 -7.69 -0.40
CA SER A 25 2.82 -8.60 -0.75
C SER A 25 3.36 -9.93 -1.29
N VAL A 26 4.33 -9.89 -2.21
CA VAL A 26 4.97 -11.09 -2.77
C VAL A 26 5.76 -11.85 -1.69
N CYS A 27 6.58 -11.13 -0.91
CA CYS A 27 7.35 -11.72 0.17
C CYS A 27 6.45 -12.32 1.26
N GLY A 28 5.34 -11.67 1.58
CA GLY A 28 4.34 -12.20 2.51
C GLY A 28 3.70 -13.50 2.03
N MET A 29 3.36 -13.59 0.73
CA MET A 29 2.89 -14.84 0.13
C MET A 29 3.94 -15.96 0.22
N MET A 30 5.20 -15.66 -0.13
CA MET A 30 6.29 -16.65 -0.04
C MET A 30 6.49 -17.12 1.40
N LEU A 31 6.48 -16.21 2.37
CA LEU A 31 6.57 -16.55 3.79
C LEU A 31 5.39 -17.42 4.23
N GLY A 32 4.16 -17.02 3.90
CA GLY A 32 2.95 -17.74 4.31
C GLY A 32 2.85 -19.13 3.70
N LEU A 33 3.05 -19.25 2.39
CA LEU A 33 3.04 -20.55 1.70
C LEU A 33 4.21 -21.43 2.17
N GLY A 34 5.41 -20.87 2.25
CA GLY A 34 6.61 -21.59 2.68
C GLY A 34 6.45 -22.13 4.10
N SER A 35 6.08 -21.29 5.07
CA SER A 35 5.91 -21.71 6.47
C SER A 35 4.70 -22.63 6.67
N GLY A 36 3.62 -22.41 5.93
CA GLY A 36 2.44 -23.28 5.97
C GLY A 36 2.77 -24.69 5.49
N LEU A 37 3.41 -24.81 4.32
CA LEU A 37 3.80 -26.12 3.75
C LEU A 37 4.94 -26.79 4.52
N ALA A 38 5.84 -26.03 5.15
CA ALA A 38 6.93 -26.56 5.98
C ALA A 38 6.45 -27.01 7.38
N SER A 39 5.19 -26.77 7.73
CA SER A 39 4.64 -27.13 9.05
C SER A 39 4.57 -28.64 9.24
N ASP A 40 4.79 -29.10 10.49
CA ASP A 40 4.71 -30.52 10.85
C ASP A 40 3.32 -31.12 10.59
N ASP A 41 2.26 -30.32 10.68
CA ASP A 41 0.90 -30.77 10.41
C ASP A 41 0.68 -31.06 8.92
N MET A 42 1.25 -30.23 8.03
CA MET A 42 1.22 -30.49 6.59
C MET A 42 2.13 -31.67 6.21
N ALA A 43 3.27 -31.84 6.85
CA ALA A 43 4.15 -32.97 6.64
C ALA A 43 3.49 -34.31 7.01
N LYS A 44 2.59 -34.33 8.03
CA LYS A 44 1.78 -35.52 8.38
C LYS A 44 0.72 -35.81 7.32
N LEU A 45 0.10 -34.78 6.73
CA LEU A 45 -0.91 -34.93 5.68
C LEU A 45 -0.31 -35.29 4.33
N ILE A 46 0.84 -34.73 4.01
CA ILE A 46 1.56 -34.88 2.74
C ILE A 46 3.00 -35.31 3.05
N PRO A 47 3.30 -36.61 3.19
CA PRO A 47 4.63 -37.10 3.58
C PRO A 47 5.77 -36.64 2.64
N PHE A 48 5.46 -36.29 1.39
CA PHE A 48 6.42 -35.72 0.43
C PHE A 48 7.06 -34.42 0.96
N LEU A 49 6.36 -33.63 1.72
CA LEU A 49 6.87 -32.38 2.31
C LEU A 49 7.92 -32.62 3.43
N ALA A 50 7.93 -33.82 4.00
CA ALA A 50 8.90 -34.21 5.02
C ALA A 50 10.28 -34.58 4.44
N ILE A 51 10.40 -34.72 3.11
CA ILE A 51 11.67 -35.04 2.45
C ILE A 51 12.68 -33.92 2.71
N PRO A 52 13.90 -34.17 3.20
CA PRO A 52 14.86 -33.15 3.62
C PRO A 52 15.12 -32.07 2.55
N ILE A 53 15.27 -32.47 1.30
CA ILE A 53 15.52 -31.53 0.20
C ILE A 53 14.31 -30.59 -0.02
N ILE A 54 13.08 -31.09 0.10
CA ILE A 54 11.87 -30.31 -0.03
C ILE A 54 11.77 -29.33 1.14
N LYS A 55 12.05 -29.76 2.37
CA LYS A 55 12.09 -28.90 3.55
C LYS A 55 13.10 -27.77 3.38
N THR A 56 14.30 -28.05 2.88
CA THR A 56 15.34 -27.04 2.59
C THR A 56 14.84 -26.01 1.55
N ILE A 57 14.13 -26.44 0.50
CA ILE A 57 13.54 -25.54 -0.48
C ILE A 57 12.47 -24.66 0.17
N LEU A 58 11.60 -25.22 1.00
CA LEU A 58 10.58 -24.47 1.73
C LEU A 58 11.19 -23.46 2.69
N ASP A 59 12.24 -23.82 3.43
CA ASP A 59 12.99 -22.93 4.32
C ASP A 59 13.64 -21.77 3.54
N PHE A 60 14.13 -22.05 2.32
CA PHE A 60 14.64 -21.01 1.43
C PHE A 60 13.52 -20.05 0.98
N ILE A 61 12.34 -20.59 0.62
CA ILE A 61 11.16 -19.76 0.28
C ILE A 61 10.74 -18.89 1.47
N VAL A 62 10.74 -19.42 2.69
CA VAL A 62 10.50 -18.67 3.94
C VAL A 62 11.53 -17.54 4.08
N SER A 63 12.81 -17.83 3.85
CA SER A 63 13.89 -16.84 3.94
C SER A 63 13.73 -15.71 2.92
N LEU A 64 13.36 -16.04 1.67
CA LEU A 64 13.00 -15.03 0.65
C LEU A 64 11.78 -14.21 1.07
N GLY A 65 10.80 -14.86 1.69
CA GLY A 65 9.62 -14.18 2.22
C GLY A 65 9.94 -13.19 3.33
N LEU A 66 10.92 -13.47 4.18
CA LEU A 66 11.35 -12.55 5.25
C LEU A 66 12.17 -11.36 4.74
N PHE A 67 12.79 -11.45 3.57
CA PHE A 67 13.74 -10.46 3.05
C PHE A 67 13.20 -9.02 3.09
N ALA A 68 11.99 -8.79 2.57
CA ALA A 68 11.43 -7.44 2.51
C ALA A 68 11.09 -6.89 3.89
N PHE A 69 10.66 -7.74 4.82
CA PHE A 69 10.27 -7.33 6.19
C PHE A 69 11.48 -6.86 6.99
N VAL A 70 12.59 -7.61 6.93
CA VAL A 70 13.83 -7.26 7.64
C VAL A 70 14.45 -5.96 7.09
N ASN A 71 14.37 -5.75 5.75
CA ASN A 71 15.00 -4.62 5.07
C ASN A 71 14.04 -3.44 4.84
N LEU A 72 12.84 -3.47 5.41
CA LEU A 72 11.79 -2.49 5.15
C LEU A 72 12.21 -1.03 5.41
N PRO A 73 12.96 -0.69 6.49
CA PRO A 73 13.43 0.67 6.71
C PRO A 73 14.28 1.20 5.55
N VAL A 74 15.17 0.36 5.03
CA VAL A 74 16.05 0.68 3.88
C VAL A 74 15.20 0.89 2.62
N LEU A 75 14.23 0.01 2.38
CA LEU A 75 13.34 0.09 1.22
C LEU A 75 12.55 1.41 1.22
N PHE A 76 12.05 1.85 2.37
CA PHE A 76 11.36 3.14 2.49
C PHE A 76 12.31 4.32 2.30
N ALA A 77 13.54 4.27 2.84
CA ALA A 77 14.52 5.33 2.65
C ALA A 77 14.85 5.57 1.18
N ILE A 78 14.87 4.51 0.37
CA ILE A 78 15.07 4.55 -1.08
C ILE A 78 13.79 4.99 -1.81
N ALA A 79 12.65 4.39 -1.47
CA ALA A 79 11.41 4.56 -2.21
C ALA A 79 10.82 5.98 -2.10
N ILE A 80 11.01 6.65 -0.97
CA ILE A 80 10.44 7.98 -0.74
C ILE A 80 11.04 9.04 -1.66
N PRO A 81 12.36 9.22 -1.76
CA PRO A 81 12.93 10.14 -2.74
C PRO A 81 12.59 9.74 -4.18
N LEU A 82 12.61 8.43 -4.49
CA LEU A 82 12.21 7.90 -5.79
C LEU A 82 10.78 8.30 -6.19
N GLY A 83 9.85 8.33 -5.25
CA GLY A 83 8.45 8.67 -5.48
C GLY A 83 8.15 10.17 -5.44
N LEU A 84 8.93 10.96 -4.69
CA LEU A 84 8.69 12.40 -4.51
C LEU A 84 9.40 13.27 -5.55
N LEU A 85 10.52 12.83 -6.10
CA LEU A 85 11.23 13.53 -7.16
C LEU A 85 10.58 13.24 -8.52
N LYS A 86 10.68 14.17 -9.46
CA LYS A 86 9.95 14.10 -10.73
C LYS A 86 10.82 13.58 -11.87
N ASP A 87 12.00 14.15 -12.03
CA ASP A 87 12.88 13.86 -13.16
C ASP A 87 13.61 12.53 -12.98
N LYS A 88 13.89 11.81 -14.06
CA LYS A 88 14.49 10.45 -14.00
C LYS A 88 15.85 10.45 -13.33
N GLU A 89 16.70 11.39 -13.70
CA GLU A 89 18.04 11.53 -13.13
C GLU A 89 17.95 11.88 -11.63
N ASP A 90 17.09 12.83 -11.27
CA ASP A 90 16.83 13.21 -9.88
C ASP A 90 16.34 12.02 -9.05
N LYS A 91 15.49 11.17 -9.61
CA LYS A 91 14.99 9.95 -8.92
C LYS A 91 16.13 8.99 -8.60
N ALA A 92 17.05 8.75 -9.54
CA ALA A 92 18.15 7.82 -9.34
C ALA A 92 19.12 8.32 -8.25
N TYR A 93 19.55 9.57 -8.34
CA TYR A 93 20.40 10.18 -7.31
C TYR A 93 19.67 10.36 -5.98
N GLY A 94 18.36 10.65 -6.01
CA GLY A 94 17.52 10.74 -4.82
C GLY A 94 17.41 9.42 -4.09
N ALA A 95 17.16 8.34 -4.81
CA ALA A 95 17.07 6.98 -4.26
C ALA A 95 18.41 6.54 -3.63
N PHE A 96 19.52 6.76 -4.34
CA PHE A 96 20.86 6.49 -3.84
C PHE A 96 21.18 7.34 -2.59
N SER A 97 20.85 8.63 -2.63
CA SER A 97 21.04 9.53 -1.48
C SER A 97 20.16 9.14 -0.29
N GLY A 98 18.96 8.58 -0.55
CA GLY A 98 18.08 8.04 0.49
C GLY A 98 18.73 6.91 1.27
N LEU A 99 19.36 5.95 0.58
CA LEU A 99 20.16 4.89 1.19
C LEU A 99 21.32 5.45 2.00
N ILE A 100 22.13 6.34 1.39
CA ILE A 100 23.28 6.98 2.06
C ILE A 100 22.82 7.76 3.29
N GLY A 101 21.73 8.53 3.19
CA GLY A 101 21.19 9.31 4.29
C GLY A 101 20.73 8.45 5.47
N PHE A 102 20.09 7.34 5.18
CA PHE A 102 19.67 6.39 6.22
C PHE A 102 20.87 5.76 6.95
N MET A 103 21.87 5.30 6.20
CA MET A 103 23.09 4.75 6.78
C MET A 103 23.86 5.81 7.59
N ALA A 104 23.99 7.02 7.05
CA ALA A 104 24.67 8.14 7.70
C ALA A 104 24.00 8.57 9.01
N MET A 105 22.67 8.58 9.04
CA MET A 105 21.89 8.82 10.26
C MET A 105 22.25 7.80 11.35
N HIS A 106 22.26 6.52 11.01
CA HIS A 106 22.62 5.46 11.97
C HIS A 106 24.09 5.51 12.36
N LEU A 107 24.99 5.89 11.45
CA LEU A 107 26.41 6.12 11.76
C LEU A 107 26.58 7.24 12.80
N GLY A 108 25.92 8.39 12.60
CA GLY A 108 25.94 9.49 13.58
C GLY A 108 25.40 9.07 14.94
N THR A 109 24.28 8.33 14.96
CA THR A 109 23.71 7.77 16.18
C THR A 109 24.70 6.81 16.89
N ASN A 110 25.29 5.89 16.14
CA ASN A 110 26.29 4.95 16.66
C ASN A 110 27.49 5.68 17.26
N PHE A 111 28.01 6.71 16.57
CA PHE A 111 29.11 7.52 17.08
C PHE A 111 28.78 8.12 18.45
N TYR A 112 27.58 8.72 18.61
CA TYR A 112 27.12 9.23 19.90
C TYR A 112 27.07 8.13 20.97
N LEU A 113 26.44 6.99 20.64
CA LEU A 113 26.30 5.85 21.57
C LEU A 113 27.67 5.34 22.03
N LYS A 114 28.63 5.28 21.10
CA LYS A 114 30.00 4.84 21.40
C LYS A 114 30.74 5.82 22.31
N GLN A 115 30.60 7.13 22.08
CA GLN A 115 31.28 8.16 22.88
C GLN A 115 30.76 8.26 24.32
N HIS A 116 29.55 7.75 24.55
CA HIS A 116 28.89 7.79 25.86
C HIS A 116 28.77 6.41 26.53
N ASP A 117 29.52 5.41 26.03
CA ASP A 117 29.49 4.03 26.55
C ASP A 117 28.07 3.42 26.60
N LEU A 118 27.22 3.81 25.65
CA LEU A 118 25.83 3.35 25.56
C LEU A 118 25.65 2.16 24.59
N LEU A 119 26.74 1.64 24.00
CA LEU A 119 26.65 0.41 23.21
C LEU A 119 26.37 -0.77 24.15
N VAL A 120 25.61 -1.74 23.65
CA VAL A 120 25.22 -2.93 24.41
C VAL A 120 25.57 -4.20 23.64
N VAL A 121 25.76 -5.31 24.35
CA VAL A 121 25.97 -6.63 23.75
C VAL A 121 24.69 -7.12 23.03
N ALA A 122 24.85 -8.05 22.10
CA ALA A 122 23.78 -8.52 21.21
C ALA A 122 22.50 -8.90 21.97
N ASP A 123 22.64 -9.66 23.06
CA ASP A 123 21.51 -10.19 23.83
C ASP A 123 20.70 -9.11 24.60
N GLN A 124 21.27 -7.91 24.74
CA GLN A 124 20.62 -6.79 25.44
C GLN A 124 20.11 -5.69 24.51
N MET A 125 20.34 -5.83 23.19
CA MET A 125 19.97 -4.76 22.25
C MET A 125 18.47 -4.50 22.23
N SER A 126 17.65 -5.54 22.19
CA SER A 126 16.19 -5.41 22.13
C SER A 126 15.61 -4.72 23.36
N THR A 127 16.06 -5.10 24.57
CA THR A 127 15.59 -4.51 25.83
C THR A 127 15.94 -3.03 25.97
N HIS A 128 16.97 -2.55 25.26
CA HIS A 128 17.39 -1.15 25.22
C HIS A 128 16.88 -0.40 23.98
N GLY A 129 15.96 -0.98 23.20
CA GLY A 129 15.43 -0.38 21.99
C GLY A 129 16.50 -0.16 20.91
N LYS A 130 17.53 -1.00 20.87
CA LYS A 130 18.66 -0.94 19.93
C LYS A 130 18.65 -2.14 19.02
N THR A 131 19.30 -2.00 17.87
CA THR A 131 19.45 -3.09 16.88
C THR A 131 20.68 -2.85 16.01
N ILE A 132 21.05 -3.85 15.22
CA ILE A 132 22.08 -3.71 14.19
C ILE A 132 21.38 -3.43 12.85
N ILE A 133 21.68 -2.29 12.25
CA ILE A 133 21.16 -1.86 10.95
C ILE A 133 22.33 -1.74 9.98
N LEU A 134 22.36 -2.60 8.96
CA LEU A 134 23.45 -2.66 7.97
C LEU A 134 24.85 -2.69 8.63
N GLY A 135 25.00 -3.47 9.70
CA GLY A 135 26.26 -3.61 10.45
C GLY A 135 26.54 -2.51 11.48
N ILE A 136 25.63 -1.54 11.66
CA ILE A 136 25.79 -0.40 12.58
C ILE A 136 24.84 -0.57 13.76
N GLN A 137 25.34 -0.65 15.00
CA GLN A 137 24.48 -0.63 16.18
C GLN A 137 23.89 0.77 16.37
N SER A 138 22.57 0.85 16.47
CA SER A 138 21.84 2.11 16.59
C SER A 138 20.53 1.91 17.34
N TYR A 139 19.78 2.98 17.62
CA TYR A 139 18.40 2.85 18.03
C TYR A 139 17.58 2.19 16.92
N ASN A 140 16.66 1.31 17.31
CA ASN A 140 15.70 0.70 16.39
C ASN A 140 14.64 1.74 16.01
N THR A 141 14.96 2.55 15.02
CA THR A 141 14.01 3.54 14.48
C THR A 141 12.98 2.90 13.55
N SER A 142 13.12 1.60 13.29
CA SER A 142 12.22 0.82 12.43
C SER A 142 11.95 1.54 11.10
N VAL A 143 10.80 1.33 10.51
CA VAL A 143 10.38 1.95 9.24
C VAL A 143 10.30 3.47 9.34
N LEU A 144 9.98 4.03 10.51
CA LEU A 144 9.93 5.49 10.69
C LEU A 144 11.27 6.15 10.41
N GLY A 145 12.38 5.54 10.83
CA GLY A 145 13.72 6.04 10.52
C GLY A 145 13.97 6.11 9.01
N GLY A 146 13.57 5.05 8.28
CA GLY A 146 13.64 5.04 6.82
C GLY A 146 12.77 6.11 6.16
N ILE A 147 11.54 6.28 6.64
CA ILE A 147 10.62 7.32 6.16
C ILE A 147 11.20 8.72 6.41
N VAL A 148 11.67 8.99 7.62
CA VAL A 148 12.25 10.29 7.99
C VAL A 148 13.49 10.58 7.16
N ALA A 149 14.39 9.62 7.03
CA ALA A 149 15.60 9.78 6.20
C ALA A 149 15.23 10.07 4.74
N GLY A 150 14.32 9.29 4.15
CA GLY A 150 13.85 9.51 2.78
C GLY A 150 13.19 10.87 2.56
N LEU A 151 12.36 11.33 3.51
CA LEU A 151 11.70 12.64 3.47
C LEU A 151 12.71 13.79 3.57
N LEU A 152 13.64 13.70 4.50
CA LEU A 152 14.70 14.71 4.67
C LEU A 152 15.53 14.83 3.40
N VAL A 153 15.98 13.71 2.84
CA VAL A 153 16.75 13.69 1.58
C VAL A 153 15.95 14.30 0.44
N ALA A 154 14.69 13.88 0.24
CA ALA A 154 13.84 14.44 -0.80
C ALA A 154 13.59 15.95 -0.64
N SER A 155 13.46 16.43 0.60
CA SER A 155 13.26 17.85 0.91
C SER A 155 14.50 18.71 0.63
N MET A 156 15.69 18.16 0.88
CA MET A 156 16.98 18.83 0.67
C MET A 156 17.42 18.79 -0.80
N TYR A 157 16.99 17.77 -1.56
CA TYR A 157 17.49 17.45 -2.89
C TYR A 157 17.59 18.67 -3.81
N LYS A 158 16.46 19.36 -4.04
CA LYS A 158 16.42 20.53 -4.94
C LYS A 158 17.29 21.70 -4.48
N LYS A 159 17.47 21.86 -3.16
CA LYS A 159 18.35 22.91 -2.63
C LYS A 159 19.80 22.58 -2.92
N ILE A 160 20.19 21.32 -2.73
CA ILE A 160 21.57 20.86 -2.92
C ILE A 160 21.96 20.87 -4.40
N VAL A 161 21.12 20.34 -5.29
CA VAL A 161 21.38 20.33 -6.75
C VAL A 161 21.66 21.72 -7.30
N ASN A 162 21.01 22.75 -6.76
CA ASN A 162 21.15 24.13 -7.21
C ASN A 162 22.28 24.90 -6.49
N LEU A 163 23.06 24.25 -5.62
CA LEU A 163 24.20 24.91 -4.98
C LEU A 163 25.30 25.19 -6.02
N ARG A 164 25.76 26.43 -6.03
CA ARG A 164 26.93 26.84 -6.82
C ARG A 164 28.19 26.52 -6.01
N ILE A 165 29.02 25.67 -6.56
CA ILE A 165 30.33 25.32 -5.99
C ILE A 165 31.45 25.88 -6.90
N PRO A 166 32.69 26.09 -6.37
CA PRO A 166 33.83 26.55 -7.16
C PRO A 166 34.10 25.66 -8.38
N GLU A 167 34.56 26.25 -9.49
CA GLU A 167 34.83 25.51 -10.74
C GLU A 167 35.80 24.35 -10.56
N SER A 168 36.77 24.50 -9.65
CA SER A 168 37.74 23.45 -9.29
C SER A 168 37.08 22.16 -8.75
N LEU A 169 35.87 22.27 -8.22
CA LEU A 169 35.03 21.15 -7.72
C LEU A 169 33.90 20.81 -8.66
N GLY A 170 33.86 21.33 -9.88
CA GLY A 170 32.79 21.20 -10.85
C GLY A 170 32.35 19.77 -11.14
N PHE A 171 33.24 18.78 -11.00
CA PHE A 171 32.90 17.35 -11.09
C PHE A 171 31.81 16.92 -10.10
N TYR A 172 31.78 17.54 -8.94
CA TYR A 172 30.81 17.23 -7.88
C TYR A 172 29.53 18.08 -7.97
N SER A 173 29.37 18.96 -8.95
CA SER A 173 28.20 19.84 -9.09
C SER A 173 26.92 19.07 -9.46
N GLY A 174 25.77 19.70 -9.21
CA GLY A 174 24.48 19.18 -9.58
C GLY A 174 24.06 17.94 -8.76
N PRO A 175 23.44 16.93 -9.39
CA PRO A 175 22.94 15.72 -8.70
C PRO A 175 24.01 14.93 -7.93
N ARG A 176 25.27 14.99 -8.38
CA ARG A 176 26.41 14.30 -7.73
C ARG A 176 26.74 14.87 -6.35
N LEU A 177 26.41 16.13 -6.10
CA LEU A 177 26.63 16.78 -4.81
C LEU A 177 25.66 16.26 -3.73
N VAL A 178 24.49 15.77 -4.15
CA VAL A 178 23.42 15.38 -3.21
C VAL A 178 23.84 14.27 -2.25
N PRO A 179 24.38 13.12 -2.69
CA PRO A 179 24.82 12.07 -1.75
C PRO A 179 25.92 12.53 -0.81
N ILE A 180 26.83 13.42 -1.25
CA ILE A 180 27.94 13.93 -0.45
C ILE A 180 27.42 14.82 0.69
N ILE A 181 26.58 15.80 0.38
CA ILE A 181 25.97 16.66 1.39
C ILE A 181 25.04 15.88 2.30
N THR A 182 24.29 14.91 1.73
CA THR A 182 23.41 14.02 2.49
C THR A 182 24.19 13.24 3.54
N LEU A 183 25.35 12.67 3.20
CA LEU A 183 26.22 11.97 4.15
C LEU A 183 26.52 12.85 5.38
N ILE A 184 26.95 14.10 5.15
CA ILE A 184 27.33 15.02 6.23
C ILE A 184 26.12 15.43 7.06
N VAL A 185 25.05 15.90 6.39
CA VAL A 185 23.84 16.41 7.08
C VAL A 185 23.13 15.32 7.86
N MET A 186 23.01 14.13 7.28
CA MET A 186 22.32 13.01 7.94
C MET A 186 23.15 12.37 9.05
N SER A 187 24.49 12.39 8.97
CA SER A 187 25.34 12.04 10.13
C SER A 187 25.14 13.03 11.27
N GLY A 188 25.10 14.34 10.98
CA GLY A 188 24.75 15.36 11.97
C GLY A 188 23.36 15.17 12.58
N PHE A 189 22.36 14.84 11.74
CA PHE A 189 21.02 14.49 12.22
C PHE A 189 21.04 13.25 13.10
N GLY A 190 21.86 12.25 12.78
CA GLY A 190 22.07 11.05 13.57
C GLY A 190 22.54 11.32 14.99
N LEU A 191 23.36 12.38 15.22
CA LEU A 191 23.78 12.81 16.56
C LEU A 191 22.61 13.33 17.41
N ILE A 192 21.52 13.75 16.80
CA ILE A 192 20.33 14.28 17.47
C ILE A 192 19.33 13.16 17.81
N ILE A 193 19.36 12.05 17.11
CA ILE A 193 18.45 10.91 17.32
C ILE A 193 18.42 10.41 18.76
N PRO A 194 19.54 10.28 19.50
CA PRO A 194 19.54 9.85 20.90
C PRO A 194 18.72 10.74 21.85
N PHE A 195 18.49 11.98 21.49
CA PHE A 195 17.68 12.92 22.28
C PHE A 195 16.21 12.93 21.87
N ILE A 196 15.93 12.68 20.59
CA ILE A 196 14.57 12.73 20.03
C ILE A 196 13.88 11.37 20.11
N TRP A 197 14.59 10.29 19.79
CA TRP A 197 13.97 8.97 19.62
C TRP A 197 13.42 8.37 20.91
N PRO A 198 14.10 8.38 22.08
CA PRO A 198 13.56 7.79 23.28
C PRO A 198 12.23 8.41 23.74
N PRO A 199 12.02 9.73 23.76
CA PRO A 199 10.71 10.32 24.04
C PRO A 199 9.63 9.93 23.05
N PHE A 200 9.96 9.88 21.74
CA PHE A 200 9.04 9.41 20.70
C PHE A 200 8.68 7.95 20.89
N PHE A 201 9.65 7.10 21.16
CA PHE A 201 9.43 5.68 21.44
C PHE A 201 8.48 5.50 22.64
N ASN A 202 8.67 6.25 23.72
CA ASN A 202 7.79 6.20 24.89
C ASN A 202 6.37 6.68 24.57
N LEU A 203 6.22 7.74 23.77
CA LEU A 203 4.91 8.19 23.28
C LEU A 203 4.21 7.11 22.44
N PHE A 204 4.94 6.45 21.57
CA PHE A 204 4.41 5.36 20.75
C PHE A 204 3.99 4.16 21.59
N MET A 205 4.79 3.82 22.61
CA MET A 205 4.43 2.78 23.56
C MET A 205 3.15 3.14 24.33
N LEU A 206 2.96 4.42 24.70
CA LEU A 206 1.75 4.89 25.38
C LEU A 206 0.51 4.75 24.48
N ILE A 207 0.58 5.17 23.21
CA ILE A 207 -0.53 5.03 22.24
C ILE A 207 -0.84 3.55 21.97
N GLY A 208 0.19 2.74 21.74
CA GLY A 208 0.03 1.30 21.56
C GLY A 208 -0.57 0.62 22.78
N HIS A 209 -0.15 1.03 23.97
CA HIS A 209 -0.72 0.57 25.24
C HIS A 209 -2.19 0.96 25.39
N TRP A 210 -2.57 2.21 25.05
CA TRP A 210 -3.97 2.65 25.07
C TRP A 210 -4.83 1.82 24.12
N ILE A 211 -4.40 1.59 22.88
CA ILE A 211 -5.12 0.73 21.92
C ILE A 211 -5.22 -0.70 22.44
N SER A 212 -4.14 -1.22 23.03
CA SER A 212 -4.10 -2.56 23.60
C SER A 212 -5.03 -2.73 24.80
N THR A 213 -5.01 -1.75 25.70
CA THR A 213 -5.82 -1.78 26.93
C THR A 213 -7.29 -1.41 26.68
N SER A 214 -7.57 -0.65 25.62
CA SER A 214 -8.93 -0.36 25.17
C SER A 214 -9.60 -1.58 24.50
N GLY A 215 -8.84 -2.65 24.28
CA GLY A 215 -9.34 -3.91 23.76
C GLY A 215 -10.14 -3.75 22.46
N PRO A 216 -11.35 -4.31 22.38
CA PRO A 216 -12.16 -4.31 21.16
C PRO A 216 -12.45 -2.92 20.60
N VAL A 217 -12.62 -1.93 21.48
CA VAL A 217 -12.90 -0.53 21.10
C VAL A 217 -11.70 0.08 20.37
N GLY A 218 -10.48 -0.17 20.88
CA GLY A 218 -9.25 0.27 20.20
C GLY A 218 -9.10 -0.35 18.81
N TYR A 219 -9.39 -1.64 18.66
CA TYR A 219 -9.34 -2.33 17.35
C TYR A 219 -10.36 -1.77 16.36
N PHE A 220 -11.56 -1.45 16.85
CA PHE A 220 -12.61 -0.81 16.07
C PHE A 220 -12.13 0.54 15.50
N PHE A 221 -11.66 1.44 16.37
CA PHE A 221 -11.25 2.78 15.94
C PHE A 221 -10.03 2.76 15.01
N TYR A 222 -9.07 1.87 15.24
CA TYR A 222 -7.95 1.68 14.33
C TYR A 222 -8.42 1.31 12.91
N ALA A 223 -9.28 0.31 12.80
CA ALA A 223 -9.78 -0.16 11.51
C ALA A 223 -10.70 0.86 10.81
N VAL A 224 -11.47 1.64 11.56
CA VAL A 224 -12.25 2.76 11.00
C VAL A 224 -11.31 3.84 10.47
N ALA A 225 -10.26 4.22 11.22
CA ALA A 225 -9.30 5.22 10.79
C ALA A 225 -8.57 4.82 9.50
N GLU A 226 -8.21 3.54 9.37
CA GLU A 226 -7.63 3.00 8.14
C GLU A 226 -8.54 3.27 6.92
N ARG A 227 -9.84 3.00 7.03
CA ARG A 227 -10.79 3.22 5.93
C ARG A 227 -11.04 4.70 5.65
N VAL A 228 -11.25 5.49 6.68
CA VAL A 228 -11.52 6.93 6.54
C VAL A 228 -10.36 7.68 5.87
N THR A 229 -9.14 7.16 5.97
CA THR A 229 -7.95 7.76 5.34
C THR A 229 -7.74 7.35 3.89
N ILE A 230 -8.47 6.35 3.35
CA ILE A 230 -8.37 5.93 1.93
C ILE A 230 -8.66 7.05 0.93
N PRO A 231 -9.75 7.85 1.05
CA PRO A 231 -10.02 8.92 0.11
C PRO A 231 -8.90 9.95 0.00
N PHE A 232 -8.14 10.09 1.07
CA PHE A 232 -7.02 11.02 1.17
C PHE A 232 -5.70 10.39 0.69
N GLY A 233 -5.66 9.08 0.43
CA GLY A 233 -4.43 8.34 0.10
C GLY A 233 -3.48 8.18 1.29
N LEU A 234 -3.99 8.34 2.52
CA LEU A 234 -3.21 8.29 3.76
C LEU A 234 -3.31 6.94 4.49
N ASN A 235 -4.15 6.02 4.01
CA ASN A 235 -4.33 4.71 4.61
C ASN A 235 -3.01 3.95 4.81
N HIS A 236 -2.13 3.99 3.81
CA HIS A 236 -0.81 3.35 3.91
C HIS A 236 0.09 3.98 4.97
N LEU A 237 -0.02 5.28 5.21
CA LEU A 237 0.71 5.95 6.28
C LEU A 237 0.23 5.46 7.66
N VAL A 238 -1.09 5.46 7.88
CA VAL A 238 -1.70 4.99 9.13
C VAL A 238 -1.34 3.53 9.39
N THR A 239 -1.55 2.66 8.41
CA THR A 239 -1.26 1.23 8.57
C THR A 239 0.22 0.94 8.77
N SER A 240 1.14 1.66 8.08
CA SER A 240 2.58 1.47 8.25
C SER A 240 3.03 1.77 9.68
N VAL A 241 2.49 2.81 10.28
CA VAL A 241 2.79 3.17 11.66
C VAL A 241 2.41 2.04 12.62
N PHE A 242 1.23 1.45 12.50
CA PHE A 242 0.80 0.33 13.36
C PHE A 242 1.52 -0.98 13.03
N ARG A 243 1.76 -1.25 11.75
CA ARG A 243 2.37 -2.52 11.31
C ARG A 243 3.82 -2.67 11.71
N PHE A 244 4.59 -1.56 11.72
CA PHE A 244 6.05 -1.59 11.77
C PHE A 244 6.68 -0.85 12.95
N THR A 245 5.89 -0.23 13.81
CA THR A 245 6.41 0.56 14.94
C THR A 245 5.80 0.09 16.26
N PRO A 246 6.39 0.49 17.40
CA PRO A 246 5.87 0.18 18.70
C PRO A 246 4.43 0.64 19.00
N ILE A 247 3.86 1.54 18.18
CA ILE A 247 2.44 1.90 18.25
C ILE A 247 1.54 0.66 18.11
N GLY A 248 1.92 -0.28 17.24
CA GLY A 248 1.22 -1.56 17.11
C GLY A 248 1.39 -2.51 18.30
N GLY A 249 2.26 -2.17 19.23
CA GLY A 249 2.64 -3.00 20.36
C GLY A 249 3.95 -3.74 20.16
N SER A 250 4.36 -4.52 21.19
CA SER A 250 5.51 -5.42 21.13
C SER A 250 5.17 -6.78 21.73
N ALA A 251 5.91 -7.80 21.32
CA ALA A 251 5.86 -9.15 21.90
C ALA A 251 7.20 -9.86 21.75
N VAL A 252 7.54 -10.69 22.75
CA VAL A 252 8.70 -11.59 22.68
C VAL A 252 8.23 -12.92 22.07
N ILE A 253 8.81 -13.28 20.93
CA ILE A 253 8.43 -14.48 20.16
C ILE A 253 9.71 -15.20 19.78
N GLY A 254 9.83 -16.49 20.11
CA GLY A 254 11.05 -17.25 19.82
C GLY A 254 12.31 -16.72 20.54
N GLY A 255 12.15 -15.94 21.63
CA GLY A 255 13.25 -15.33 22.36
C GLY A 255 13.68 -13.93 21.86
N GLU A 256 13.10 -13.45 20.76
CA GLU A 256 13.38 -12.13 20.20
C GLU A 256 12.18 -11.19 20.39
N GLU A 257 12.44 -9.90 20.63
CA GLU A 257 11.40 -8.88 20.76
C GLU A 257 11.07 -8.27 19.40
N TYR A 258 9.79 -8.30 19.04
CA TYR A 258 9.25 -7.75 17.81
C TYR A 258 8.32 -6.59 18.09
N TYR A 259 8.46 -5.52 17.33
CA TYR A 259 7.60 -4.32 17.38
C TYR A 259 6.73 -4.21 16.16
N GLY A 260 5.47 -3.78 16.36
CA GLY A 260 4.51 -3.59 15.30
C GLY A 260 3.76 -4.86 14.90
N THR A 261 2.49 -4.68 14.57
CA THR A 261 1.55 -5.79 14.41
C THR A 261 1.95 -6.76 13.29
N LEU A 262 2.51 -6.27 12.18
CA LEU A 262 2.90 -7.13 11.07
C LEU A 262 4.19 -7.91 11.37
N ASN A 263 5.17 -7.27 12.01
CA ASN A 263 6.41 -7.96 12.39
C ASN A 263 6.11 -9.08 13.41
N MET A 264 5.27 -8.78 14.42
CA MET A 264 4.82 -9.79 15.37
C MET A 264 4.05 -10.92 14.68
N PHE A 265 3.15 -10.59 13.75
CA PHE A 265 2.42 -11.58 12.97
C PHE A 265 3.35 -12.52 12.21
N MET A 266 4.35 -11.96 11.49
CA MET A 266 5.29 -12.76 10.73
C MET A 266 6.17 -13.64 11.62
N ALA A 267 6.52 -13.17 12.83
CA ALA A 267 7.21 -14.00 13.82
C ALA A 267 6.34 -15.17 14.28
N TYR A 268 5.03 -14.94 14.59
CA TYR A 268 4.11 -16.03 14.90
C TYR A 268 3.90 -17.01 13.74
N VAL A 269 3.91 -16.52 12.51
CA VAL A 269 3.84 -17.39 11.31
C VAL A 269 5.10 -18.24 11.19
N LYS A 270 6.28 -17.66 11.34
CA LYS A 270 7.57 -18.34 11.29
C LYS A 270 7.66 -19.44 12.35
N GLU A 271 7.30 -19.14 13.58
CA GLU A 271 7.31 -20.09 14.70
C GLU A 271 6.11 -21.07 14.68
N ASN A 272 5.25 -21.01 13.66
CA ASN A 272 4.01 -21.77 13.55
C ASN A 272 3.13 -21.71 14.82
N ALA A 273 3.22 -20.61 15.56
CA ALA A 273 2.54 -20.40 16.83
C ALA A 273 1.14 -19.80 16.65
N VAL A 274 0.25 -20.02 17.63
CA VAL A 274 -1.11 -19.42 17.62
C VAL A 274 -1.01 -17.97 18.03
N ILE A 275 -1.68 -17.10 17.26
CA ILE A 275 -1.75 -15.67 17.56
C ILE A 275 -2.62 -15.45 18.81
N PRO A 276 -2.14 -14.74 19.83
CA PRO A 276 -2.92 -14.38 21.00
C PRO A 276 -4.16 -13.53 20.67
N LEU A 277 -5.17 -13.59 21.50
CA LEU A 277 -6.45 -12.90 21.27
C LEU A 277 -6.28 -11.37 21.21
N ASP A 278 -5.49 -10.81 22.11
CA ASP A 278 -5.20 -9.38 22.21
C ASP A 278 -4.41 -8.84 21.03
N LEU A 279 -3.63 -9.69 20.38
CA LEU A 279 -2.87 -9.34 19.20
C LEU A 279 -3.69 -9.51 17.91
N ALA A 280 -4.54 -10.54 17.84
CA ALA A 280 -5.37 -10.84 16.67
C ALA A 280 -6.27 -9.66 16.28
N GLY A 281 -6.85 -8.95 17.25
CA GLY A 281 -7.70 -7.78 17.01
C GLY A 281 -6.97 -6.57 16.40
N LYS A 282 -5.64 -6.50 16.54
CA LYS A 282 -4.80 -5.43 15.98
C LYS A 282 -4.33 -5.72 14.55
N MET A 283 -4.59 -6.91 14.01
CA MET A 283 -4.02 -7.42 12.76
C MET A 283 -4.93 -7.28 11.53
N GLU A 284 -5.81 -6.30 11.49
CA GLU A 284 -6.62 -5.94 10.31
C GLU A 284 -7.47 -7.09 9.73
N GLN A 285 -7.88 -8.06 10.54
CA GLN A 285 -8.67 -9.23 10.08
C GLN A 285 -10.01 -8.84 9.44
N GLY A 286 -10.57 -7.69 9.82
CA GLY A 286 -11.80 -7.14 9.24
C GLY A 286 -11.69 -6.86 7.75
N LYS A 287 -10.48 -6.65 7.25
CA LYS A 287 -10.20 -6.35 5.85
C LYS A 287 -10.70 -7.44 4.90
N LEU A 288 -10.53 -8.71 5.26
CA LEU A 288 -11.04 -9.83 4.50
C LEU A 288 -12.57 -9.82 4.44
N MET A 289 -13.24 -9.55 5.57
CA MET A 289 -14.71 -9.56 5.66
C MET A 289 -15.33 -8.50 4.73
N ILE A 290 -14.78 -7.29 4.76
CA ILE A 290 -15.29 -6.22 3.90
C ILE A 290 -15.02 -6.45 2.41
N GLN A 291 -14.03 -7.24 2.03
CA GLN A 291 -13.78 -7.60 0.63
C GLN A 291 -14.95 -8.41 0.05
N TYR A 292 -15.43 -9.40 0.79
CA TYR A 292 -16.64 -10.15 0.39
C TYR A 292 -17.88 -9.26 0.51
N GLY A 293 -17.94 -8.37 1.48
CA GLY A 293 -18.94 -7.31 1.55
C GLY A 293 -18.97 -6.44 0.29
N LEU A 294 -17.81 -6.01 -0.22
CA LEU A 294 -17.71 -5.23 -1.45
C LEU A 294 -18.20 -6.01 -2.68
N ALA A 295 -18.03 -7.33 -2.72
CA ALA A 295 -18.65 -8.16 -3.77
C ALA A 295 -20.19 -8.10 -3.69
N GLY A 296 -20.76 -8.12 -2.48
CA GLY A 296 -22.19 -7.89 -2.25
C GLY A 296 -22.65 -6.50 -2.67
N ALA A 297 -21.86 -5.46 -2.37
CA ALA A 297 -22.11 -4.08 -2.81
C ALA A 297 -22.09 -3.97 -4.35
N ALA A 298 -21.12 -4.58 -5.00
CA ALA A 298 -21.02 -4.62 -6.47
C ALA A 298 -22.25 -5.30 -7.09
N LEU A 299 -22.71 -6.42 -6.52
CA LEU A 299 -23.95 -7.09 -6.96
C LEU A 299 -25.17 -6.18 -6.77
N ALA A 300 -25.26 -5.46 -5.65
CA ALA A 300 -26.35 -4.51 -5.40
C ALA A 300 -26.35 -3.38 -6.42
N MET A 301 -25.19 -2.78 -6.72
CA MET A 301 -25.04 -1.75 -7.77
C MET A 301 -25.44 -2.29 -9.14
N TYR A 302 -25.02 -3.50 -9.50
CA TYR A 302 -25.42 -4.15 -10.76
C TYR A 302 -26.93 -4.36 -10.87
N ARG A 303 -27.57 -4.87 -9.79
CA ARG A 303 -29.01 -5.18 -9.79
C ARG A 303 -29.89 -3.93 -9.78
N THR A 304 -29.40 -2.83 -9.21
CA THR A 304 -30.13 -1.55 -9.17
C THR A 304 -29.87 -0.65 -10.39
N ALA A 305 -28.87 -0.95 -11.21
CA ALA A 305 -28.57 -0.24 -12.45
C ALA A 305 -29.71 -0.35 -13.48
N HIS A 306 -29.88 0.68 -14.30
CA HIS A 306 -30.82 0.68 -15.42
C HIS A 306 -30.49 -0.47 -16.41
N ALA A 307 -31.52 -1.14 -16.92
CA ALA A 307 -31.37 -2.35 -17.74
C ALA A 307 -30.41 -2.15 -18.94
N GLN A 308 -30.49 -0.99 -19.59
CA GLN A 308 -29.65 -0.57 -20.71
C GLN A 308 -28.17 -0.44 -20.37
N ASN A 309 -27.81 -0.09 -19.13
CA ASN A 309 -26.45 0.14 -18.67
C ASN A 309 -25.79 -1.10 -18.07
N ARG A 310 -26.57 -2.14 -17.76
CA ARG A 310 -26.06 -3.35 -17.06
C ARG A 310 -24.93 -4.05 -17.83
N LYS A 311 -25.07 -4.15 -19.16
CA LYS A 311 -24.03 -4.81 -19.99
C LYS A 311 -22.70 -4.07 -19.89
N ALA A 312 -22.72 -2.73 -19.95
CA ALA A 312 -21.53 -1.90 -19.89
C ALA A 312 -20.80 -1.97 -18.53
N ILE A 313 -21.55 -1.95 -17.42
CA ILE A 313 -20.94 -1.96 -16.07
C ILE A 313 -20.55 -3.34 -15.57
N LYS A 314 -21.05 -4.44 -16.20
CA LYS A 314 -20.81 -5.82 -15.76
C LYS A 314 -19.31 -6.13 -15.70
N ALA A 315 -18.57 -5.84 -16.77
CA ALA A 315 -17.13 -6.09 -16.85
C ALA A 315 -16.36 -5.29 -15.79
N LEU A 316 -16.70 -4.01 -15.61
CA LEU A 316 -16.09 -3.14 -14.58
C LEU A 316 -16.28 -3.71 -13.17
N LEU A 317 -17.50 -4.11 -12.83
CA LEU A 317 -17.81 -4.65 -11.50
C LEU A 317 -17.15 -6.01 -11.25
N ILE A 318 -17.13 -6.91 -12.26
CA ILE A 318 -16.44 -8.20 -12.15
C ILE A 318 -14.94 -7.98 -11.97
N SER A 319 -14.30 -7.16 -12.81
CA SER A 319 -12.87 -6.84 -12.69
C SER A 319 -12.56 -6.23 -11.33
N GLY A 320 -13.39 -5.30 -10.86
CA GLY A 320 -13.23 -4.71 -9.53
C GLY A 320 -13.32 -5.75 -8.41
N VAL A 321 -14.31 -6.64 -8.44
CA VAL A 321 -14.48 -7.70 -7.43
C VAL A 321 -13.31 -8.68 -7.46
N LEU A 322 -12.83 -9.08 -8.64
CA LEU A 322 -11.64 -9.94 -8.74
C LEU A 322 -10.39 -9.26 -8.18
N THR A 323 -10.22 -7.98 -8.45
CA THR A 323 -9.11 -7.19 -7.88
C THR A 323 -9.19 -7.13 -6.36
N VAL A 324 -10.39 -6.98 -5.80
CA VAL A 324 -10.62 -6.98 -4.35
C VAL A 324 -10.30 -8.34 -3.74
N ILE A 325 -10.88 -9.42 -4.26
CA ILE A 325 -10.77 -10.76 -3.64
C ILE A 325 -9.38 -11.36 -3.84
N ILE A 326 -8.82 -11.28 -5.06
CA ILE A 326 -7.54 -11.92 -5.39
C ILE A 326 -6.36 -11.02 -5.00
N GLY A 327 -6.46 -9.73 -5.27
CA GLY A 327 -5.37 -8.77 -5.11
C GLY A 327 -5.41 -7.95 -3.82
N GLY A 328 -6.47 -8.04 -3.03
CA GLY A 328 -6.61 -7.30 -1.77
C GLY A 328 -6.80 -5.79 -1.92
N VAL A 329 -6.99 -5.29 -3.15
CA VAL A 329 -7.11 -3.86 -3.47
C VAL A 329 -8.59 -3.49 -3.56
N SER A 330 -9.10 -2.78 -2.54
CA SER A 330 -10.54 -2.48 -2.38
C SER A 330 -11.00 -1.21 -3.11
N GLU A 331 -10.08 -0.31 -3.41
CA GLU A 331 -10.32 1.01 -3.99
C GLU A 331 -11.12 1.00 -5.30
N PRO A 332 -10.96 0.01 -6.23
CA PRO A 332 -11.75 0.00 -7.46
C PRO A 332 -13.26 -0.06 -7.23
N ILE A 333 -13.73 -0.76 -6.19
CA ILE A 333 -15.14 -0.82 -5.84
C ILE A 333 -15.52 0.32 -4.89
N GLU A 334 -14.69 0.64 -3.89
CA GLU A 334 -14.96 1.71 -2.93
C GLU A 334 -15.19 3.06 -3.63
N PHE A 335 -14.38 3.40 -4.62
CA PHE A 335 -14.52 4.67 -5.34
C PHE A 335 -15.78 4.77 -6.21
N LEU A 336 -16.46 3.65 -6.51
CA LEU A 336 -17.72 3.69 -7.24
C LEU A 336 -18.88 4.23 -6.39
N PHE A 337 -18.77 4.16 -5.06
CA PHE A 337 -19.82 4.66 -4.17
C PHE A 337 -19.38 5.75 -3.20
N LEU A 338 -18.08 5.86 -2.90
CA LEU A 338 -17.53 6.84 -1.96
C LEU A 338 -18.00 8.28 -2.26
N PHE A 339 -17.89 8.70 -3.52
CA PHE A 339 -18.24 10.07 -3.94
C PHE A 339 -19.73 10.25 -4.20
N VAL A 340 -20.46 9.17 -4.46
CA VAL A 340 -21.89 9.18 -4.71
C VAL A 340 -22.68 9.17 -3.39
N SER A 341 -22.19 8.47 -2.39
CA SER A 341 -22.85 8.34 -1.10
C SER A 341 -21.84 8.19 0.04
N PRO A 342 -21.45 9.30 0.68
CA PRO A 342 -20.63 9.25 1.89
C PRO A 342 -21.23 8.38 3.00
N LEU A 343 -22.57 8.25 3.05
CA LEU A 343 -23.24 7.38 4.02
C LEU A 343 -22.89 5.90 3.83
N LEU A 344 -22.83 5.43 2.57
CA LEU A 344 -22.42 4.05 2.28
C LEU A 344 -20.93 3.83 2.63
N PHE A 345 -20.12 4.85 2.47
CA PHE A 345 -18.72 4.77 2.87
C PHE A 345 -18.53 4.74 4.39
N VAL A 346 -19.30 5.54 5.14
CA VAL A 346 -19.34 5.48 6.62
C VAL A 346 -19.79 4.09 7.09
N PHE A 347 -20.83 3.53 6.47
CA PHE A 347 -21.25 2.15 6.75
C PHE A 347 -20.11 1.16 6.48
N HIS A 348 -19.41 1.29 5.37
CA HIS A 348 -18.28 0.42 5.01
C HIS A 348 -17.13 0.52 6.03
N ALA A 349 -16.74 1.74 6.43
CA ALA A 349 -15.72 1.96 7.45
C ALA A 349 -16.15 1.38 8.82
N PHE A 350 -17.40 1.57 9.20
CA PHE A 350 -17.99 0.98 10.42
C PHE A 350 -17.92 -0.56 10.39
N MET A 351 -18.29 -1.18 9.28
CA MET A 351 -18.24 -2.64 9.14
C MET A 351 -16.84 -3.21 9.23
N ASN A 352 -15.82 -2.48 8.72
CA ASN A 352 -14.41 -2.87 8.93
C ASN A 352 -14.03 -2.84 10.42
N GLY A 353 -14.37 -1.74 11.11
CA GLY A 353 -14.16 -1.62 12.54
C GLY A 353 -14.86 -2.71 13.34
N PHE A 354 -16.12 -2.98 13.01
CA PHE A 354 -16.92 -3.99 13.67
C PHE A 354 -16.35 -5.40 13.49
N ALA A 355 -15.89 -5.73 12.27
CA ALA A 355 -15.22 -7.01 12.03
C ALA A 355 -13.95 -7.17 12.88
N ASN A 356 -13.06 -6.17 12.87
CA ASN A 356 -11.84 -6.22 13.68
C ASN A 356 -12.13 -6.34 15.18
N MET A 357 -13.20 -5.72 15.66
CA MET A 357 -13.62 -5.79 17.05
C MET A 357 -14.12 -7.18 17.44
N VAL A 358 -14.91 -7.84 16.58
CA VAL A 358 -15.67 -9.04 16.94
C VAL A 358 -14.98 -10.35 16.55
N LEU A 359 -14.30 -10.39 15.40
CA LEU A 359 -13.69 -11.62 14.86
C LEU A 359 -12.76 -12.37 15.84
N PRO A 360 -11.86 -11.69 16.59
CA PRO A 360 -11.00 -12.38 17.54
C PRO A 360 -11.79 -13.15 18.60
N TYR A 361 -12.90 -12.57 19.10
CA TYR A 361 -13.77 -13.19 20.10
C TYR A 361 -14.61 -14.33 19.55
N MET A 362 -14.83 -14.36 18.24
CA MET A 362 -15.40 -15.52 17.55
C MET A 362 -14.38 -16.64 17.32
N GLY A 363 -13.14 -16.46 17.72
CA GLY A 363 -12.05 -17.43 17.54
C GLY A 363 -11.30 -17.30 16.22
N VAL A 364 -11.53 -16.25 15.44
CA VAL A 364 -10.77 -15.97 14.22
C VAL A 364 -9.44 -15.31 14.57
N LYS A 365 -8.33 -15.99 14.26
CA LYS A 365 -6.95 -15.58 14.60
C LYS A 365 -6.02 -15.76 13.41
N MET A 366 -6.47 -15.37 12.22
CA MET A 366 -5.71 -15.53 10.99
C MET A 366 -4.64 -14.44 10.79
N GLY A 367 -4.78 -13.30 11.48
CA GLY A 367 -3.89 -12.15 11.32
C GLY A 367 -4.14 -11.37 10.03
N PHE A 368 -3.07 -10.95 9.38
CA PHE A 368 -3.16 -10.19 8.12
C PHE A 368 -3.62 -11.08 6.96
N THR A 369 -4.89 -11.02 6.64
CA THR A 369 -5.53 -11.75 5.56
C THR A 369 -6.30 -10.77 4.69
N GLY A 370 -5.58 -10.04 3.83
CA GLY A 370 -6.14 -9.00 2.99
C GLY A 370 -6.51 -9.44 1.57
N ASP A 371 -6.33 -10.72 1.22
CA ASP A 371 -6.66 -11.30 -0.09
C ASP A 371 -6.82 -12.83 0.02
N LEU A 372 -7.32 -13.44 -1.06
CA LEU A 372 -7.58 -14.88 -1.12
C LEU A 372 -6.30 -15.71 -0.91
N ILE A 373 -5.16 -15.25 -1.42
CA ILE A 373 -3.89 -15.98 -1.30
C ILE A 373 -3.43 -15.96 0.15
N GLN A 374 -3.49 -14.81 0.81
CA GLN A 374 -3.18 -14.68 2.24
C GLN A 374 -4.16 -15.47 3.10
N PHE A 375 -5.46 -15.49 2.74
CA PHE A 375 -6.45 -16.31 3.41
C PHE A 375 -6.11 -17.80 3.37
N ILE A 376 -5.70 -18.31 2.20
CA ILE A 376 -5.24 -19.69 2.07
C ILE A 376 -3.97 -19.91 2.88
N SER A 377 -2.96 -19.04 2.73
CA SER A 377 -1.63 -19.20 3.32
C SER A 377 -1.64 -19.09 4.85
N PHE A 378 -2.31 -18.08 5.38
CA PHE A 378 -2.31 -17.77 6.82
C PHE A 378 -3.53 -18.32 7.57
N GLY A 379 -4.61 -18.63 6.86
CA GLY A 379 -5.82 -19.23 7.42
C GLY A 379 -5.84 -20.74 7.24
N VAL A 380 -6.09 -21.19 6.01
CA VAL A 380 -6.40 -22.59 5.70
C VAL A 380 -5.19 -23.52 5.95
N LEU A 381 -4.00 -23.18 5.40
CA LEU A 381 -2.80 -24.01 5.53
C LEU A 381 -2.26 -24.12 6.97
N ARG A 382 -2.62 -23.16 7.83
CA ARG A 382 -2.25 -23.19 9.26
C ARG A 382 -3.29 -23.95 10.12
N GLY A 383 -4.28 -24.57 9.49
CA GLY A 383 -5.27 -25.43 10.14
C GLY A 383 -6.41 -24.68 10.82
N THR A 384 -7.34 -25.44 11.40
CA THR A 384 -8.58 -24.92 12.02
C THR A 384 -8.35 -24.03 13.25
N ARG A 385 -7.18 -24.10 13.87
CA ARG A 385 -6.77 -23.26 15.01
C ARG A 385 -6.76 -21.75 14.68
N THR A 386 -6.71 -21.38 13.38
CA THR A 386 -6.81 -20.00 12.91
C THR A 386 -8.25 -19.47 12.89
N GLY A 387 -9.25 -20.35 13.04
CA GLY A 387 -10.67 -19.99 12.97
C GLY A 387 -11.17 -19.73 11.54
N TRP A 388 -10.44 -20.14 10.50
CA TRP A 388 -10.84 -19.89 9.11
C TRP A 388 -12.24 -20.38 8.73
N PRO A 389 -12.80 -21.52 9.27
CA PRO A 389 -14.16 -21.92 8.93
C PRO A 389 -15.20 -20.90 9.44
N ILE A 390 -14.96 -20.30 10.60
CA ILE A 390 -15.82 -19.25 11.16
C ILE A 390 -15.73 -18.00 10.28
N ALA A 391 -14.51 -17.65 9.84
CA ALA A 391 -14.28 -16.53 8.93
C ALA A 391 -15.11 -16.65 7.65
N VAL A 392 -15.15 -17.83 7.02
CA VAL A 392 -15.98 -18.10 5.82
C VAL A 392 -17.47 -17.84 6.10
N CYS A 393 -17.99 -18.27 7.24
CA CYS A 393 -19.38 -18.00 7.61
C CYS A 393 -19.65 -16.49 7.74
N VAL A 394 -18.71 -15.75 8.33
CA VAL A 394 -18.81 -14.29 8.49
C VAL A 394 -18.68 -13.57 7.14
N GLU A 395 -17.80 -14.02 6.24
CA GLU A 395 -17.66 -13.49 4.88
C GLU A 395 -18.98 -13.60 4.10
N VAL A 396 -19.63 -14.76 4.16
CA VAL A 396 -20.95 -14.98 3.55
C VAL A 396 -21.99 -14.03 4.16
N ALA A 397 -22.00 -13.87 5.48
CA ALA A 397 -22.89 -12.92 6.14
C ALA A 397 -22.63 -11.48 5.69
N TYR A 398 -21.35 -11.06 5.60
CA TYR A 398 -20.96 -9.73 5.12
C TYR A 398 -21.41 -9.48 3.68
N PHE A 399 -21.27 -10.47 2.79
CA PHE A 399 -21.75 -10.37 1.42
C PHE A 399 -23.26 -10.02 1.38
N PHE A 400 -24.09 -10.73 2.14
CA PHE A 400 -25.53 -10.47 2.17
C PHE A 400 -25.89 -9.16 2.88
N ILE A 401 -25.23 -8.83 3.99
CA ILE A 401 -25.44 -7.56 4.71
C ILE A 401 -25.17 -6.38 3.75
N TYR A 402 -24.03 -6.40 3.06
CA TYR A 402 -23.69 -5.34 2.09
C TYR A 402 -24.67 -5.31 0.92
N TYR A 403 -25.03 -6.47 0.37
CA TYR A 403 -26.00 -6.55 -0.72
C TYR A 403 -27.32 -5.90 -0.35
N PHE A 404 -27.90 -6.24 0.78
CA PHE A 404 -29.20 -5.71 1.19
C PHE A 404 -29.13 -4.25 1.62
N VAL A 405 -28.13 -3.83 2.39
CA VAL A 405 -27.94 -2.45 2.81
C VAL A 405 -27.69 -1.53 1.61
N PHE A 406 -26.78 -1.90 0.71
CA PHE A 406 -26.52 -1.12 -0.50
C PHE A 406 -27.75 -1.03 -1.38
N ARG A 407 -28.41 -2.15 -1.66
CA ARG A 407 -29.63 -2.17 -2.48
C ARG A 407 -30.72 -1.30 -1.88
N TRP A 408 -30.99 -1.41 -0.59
CA TRP A 408 -31.98 -0.61 0.10
C TRP A 408 -31.65 0.87 0.05
N THR A 409 -30.41 1.24 0.38
CA THR A 409 -29.97 2.63 0.42
C THR A 409 -30.00 3.28 -1.00
N ILE A 410 -29.52 2.56 -2.01
CA ILE A 410 -29.53 3.01 -3.40
C ILE A 410 -30.96 3.31 -3.87
N LEU A 411 -31.89 2.41 -3.60
CA LEU A 411 -33.28 2.55 -4.03
C LEU A 411 -34.03 3.60 -3.21
N LYS A 412 -33.87 3.61 -1.88
CA LYS A 412 -34.56 4.54 -0.97
C LYS A 412 -34.16 6.00 -1.20
N PHE A 413 -32.88 6.26 -1.38
CA PHE A 413 -32.34 7.61 -1.57
C PHE A 413 -32.10 7.97 -3.04
N ASN A 414 -32.53 7.10 -3.97
CA ASN A 414 -32.33 7.27 -5.42
C ASN A 414 -30.88 7.65 -5.79
N LEU A 415 -29.90 6.95 -5.20
CA LEU A 415 -28.49 7.27 -5.39
C LEU A 415 -28.05 6.95 -6.82
N MET A 416 -27.31 7.88 -7.45
CA MET A 416 -26.78 7.73 -8.80
C MET A 416 -25.47 6.92 -8.81
N THR A 417 -25.55 5.69 -8.34
CA THR A 417 -24.43 4.76 -8.43
C THR A 417 -24.18 4.34 -9.87
N VAL A 418 -23.02 3.72 -10.14
CA VAL A 418 -22.63 3.32 -11.48
C VAL A 418 -23.77 2.55 -12.19
N GLY A 419 -24.08 2.97 -13.42
CA GLY A 419 -25.17 2.41 -14.22
C GLY A 419 -26.57 2.96 -13.94
N ARG A 420 -26.74 3.90 -12.99
CA ARG A 420 -27.99 4.63 -12.73
C ARG A 420 -27.98 6.06 -13.29
N GLU A 421 -26.89 6.48 -13.89
CA GLU A 421 -26.81 7.77 -14.57
C GLU A 421 -27.80 7.84 -15.73
N GLU A 422 -28.50 8.95 -15.88
CA GLU A 422 -29.39 9.18 -17.02
C GLU A 422 -28.57 9.16 -18.30
N SER A 423 -29.00 8.37 -19.26
CA SER A 423 -28.24 8.00 -20.46
C SER A 423 -28.01 9.18 -21.38
N SER A 424 -26.76 9.55 -21.63
CA SER A 424 -26.36 9.83 -23.01
C SER A 424 -26.05 8.47 -23.67
N PRO A 425 -26.51 8.20 -24.89
CA PRO A 425 -26.32 6.91 -25.53
C PRO A 425 -24.83 6.68 -25.84
N VAL A 426 -24.16 5.91 -24.99
CA VAL A 426 -22.81 5.42 -25.26
C VAL A 426 -22.96 4.10 -26.01
N THR A 427 -22.85 4.16 -27.30
CA THR A 427 -22.63 3.00 -28.16
C THR A 427 -21.23 2.45 -27.87
N LEU A 428 -21.16 1.46 -26.99
CA LEU A 428 -19.97 0.65 -26.83
C LEU A 428 -20.01 -0.45 -27.88
N ASN A 429 -19.21 -0.31 -28.94
CA ASN A 429 -18.86 -1.42 -29.80
C ASN A 429 -17.99 -2.38 -28.96
N ALA A 430 -18.63 -3.43 -28.47
CA ALA A 430 -17.94 -4.56 -27.88
C ALA A 430 -17.30 -5.36 -29.03
N HIS A 431 -15.98 -5.34 -29.13
CA HIS A 431 -15.28 -6.46 -29.72
C HIS A 431 -15.03 -7.50 -28.62
N GLU A 432 -15.66 -8.65 -28.84
CA GLU A 432 -15.32 -9.92 -28.22
C GLU A 432 -13.87 -10.23 -28.56
N ASP A 433 -13.06 -10.63 -27.55
CA ASP A 433 -12.45 -11.95 -27.54
C ASP A 433 -11.51 -12.13 -26.34
N THR A 434 -11.78 -13.17 -25.65
CA THR A 434 -11.06 -14.21 -24.93
C THR A 434 -9.54 -14.23 -24.96
N ALA A 435 -9.06 -14.79 -23.85
CA ALA A 435 -7.87 -15.60 -23.64
C ALA A 435 -6.65 -14.92 -23.00
N ILE A 436 -6.33 -15.50 -21.85
CA ILE A 436 -5.02 -15.42 -21.17
C ILE A 436 -4.00 -16.12 -22.07
N ALA A 437 -3.07 -15.38 -22.65
CA ALA A 437 -1.80 -15.92 -23.12
C ALA A 437 -0.81 -14.79 -23.45
N ASP A 438 0.42 -14.99 -23.04
CA ASP A 438 1.67 -14.41 -23.51
C ASP A 438 1.87 -12.88 -23.45
N ILE A 439 3.00 -12.47 -22.91
CA ILE A 439 3.52 -11.10 -22.96
C ILE A 439 3.68 -10.71 -24.44
N PRO A 440 2.84 -9.83 -25.00
CA PRO A 440 2.98 -9.43 -26.39
C PRO A 440 3.74 -8.11 -26.51
N THR A 441 4.53 -8.02 -27.56
CA THR A 441 4.89 -6.76 -28.21
C THR A 441 3.65 -5.85 -28.37
N PRO A 442 3.79 -4.51 -28.28
CA PRO A 442 2.63 -3.59 -28.30
C PRO A 442 1.79 -3.82 -29.54
N ASP A 443 0.53 -4.19 -29.33
CA ASP A 443 -0.43 -4.37 -30.41
C ASP A 443 -0.79 -3.00 -31.02
N LYS A 444 -0.96 -2.95 -32.34
CA LYS A 444 -1.32 -1.72 -33.07
C LYS A 444 -2.58 -1.03 -32.50
N SER A 445 -3.47 -1.79 -31.85
CA SER A 445 -4.69 -1.27 -31.22
C SER A 445 -4.44 -0.49 -29.92
N GLU A 446 -3.44 -0.88 -29.13
CA GLU A 446 -3.10 -0.20 -27.86
C GLU A 446 -2.35 1.10 -28.12
N LEU A 447 -1.46 1.14 -29.12
CA LEU A 447 -0.83 2.38 -29.60
C LEU A 447 -1.87 3.36 -30.16
N GLN A 448 -2.92 2.87 -30.83
CA GLN A 448 -4.02 3.70 -31.31
C GLN A 448 -4.84 4.30 -30.14
N ALA A 449 -5.09 3.55 -29.08
CA ALA A 449 -5.80 4.05 -27.89
C ALA A 449 -4.99 5.15 -27.18
N ALA A 450 -3.67 4.97 -27.07
CA ALA A 450 -2.78 5.98 -26.49
C ALA A 450 -2.73 7.26 -27.33
N GLU A 451 -2.61 7.14 -28.64
CA GLU A 451 -2.65 8.26 -29.59
C GLU A 451 -3.99 9.03 -29.49
N GLN A 452 -5.11 8.29 -29.49
CA GLN A 452 -6.44 8.87 -29.35
C GLN A 452 -6.61 9.60 -28.02
N MET A 453 -6.09 9.02 -26.91
CA MET A 453 -6.12 9.65 -25.59
C MET A 453 -5.31 10.95 -25.58
N VAL A 454 -4.10 10.97 -26.13
CA VAL A 454 -3.28 12.18 -26.21
C VAL A 454 -3.96 13.26 -27.05
N LYS A 455 -4.54 12.91 -28.21
CA LYS A 455 -5.32 13.84 -29.06
C LYS A 455 -6.54 14.39 -28.32
N ALA A 456 -7.28 13.55 -27.61
CA ALA A 456 -8.47 13.94 -26.85
C ALA A 456 -8.16 14.85 -25.65
N LEU A 457 -6.93 14.80 -25.15
CA LEU A 457 -6.41 15.68 -24.10
C LEU A 457 -5.90 17.04 -24.65
N GLY A 458 -6.09 17.31 -25.93
CA GLY A 458 -5.66 18.54 -26.60
C GLY A 458 -4.27 18.45 -27.22
N GLY A 459 -3.75 17.22 -27.41
CA GLY A 459 -2.44 16.99 -28.02
C GLY A 459 -1.27 17.03 -27.04
N LYS A 460 -0.10 16.65 -27.52
CA LYS A 460 1.15 16.57 -26.74
C LYS A 460 1.52 17.90 -26.06
N GLU A 461 1.35 19.01 -26.78
CA GLU A 461 1.72 20.35 -26.29
C GLU A 461 0.83 20.83 -25.13
N ASN A 462 -0.40 20.30 -25.04
CA ASN A 462 -1.33 20.62 -23.96
C ASN A 462 -1.01 19.86 -22.67
N ILE A 463 -0.34 18.71 -22.74
CA ILE A 463 0.00 17.88 -21.59
C ILE A 463 1.32 18.38 -20.96
N LYS A 464 1.23 19.06 -19.83
CA LYS A 464 2.39 19.58 -19.08
C LYS A 464 2.97 18.56 -18.11
N SER A 465 2.13 17.69 -17.54
CA SER A 465 2.58 16.54 -16.76
C SER A 465 1.57 15.41 -16.88
N LEU A 466 2.08 14.20 -16.99
CA LEU A 466 1.30 12.98 -17.04
C LEU A 466 1.81 12.01 -15.97
N ASP A 467 0.90 11.56 -15.10
CA ASP A 467 1.17 10.62 -14.05
C ASP A 467 -0.05 9.71 -13.86
N ASN A 468 0.07 8.62 -13.13
CA ASN A 468 -1.05 7.73 -12.85
C ASN A 468 -1.04 7.21 -11.41
N CYS A 469 -2.21 6.84 -10.92
CA CYS A 469 -2.35 5.90 -9.81
C CYS A 469 -2.83 4.55 -10.33
N VAL A 470 -3.25 3.64 -9.45
CA VAL A 470 -3.65 2.27 -9.84
C VAL A 470 -4.80 2.24 -10.86
N THR A 471 -5.67 3.26 -10.88
CA THR A 471 -6.88 3.27 -11.71
C THR A 471 -7.10 4.56 -12.50
N ARG A 472 -6.24 5.58 -12.40
CA ARG A 472 -6.46 6.91 -13.00
C ARG A 472 -5.20 7.50 -13.57
N LEU A 473 -5.32 8.16 -14.72
CA LEU A 473 -4.33 9.13 -15.16
C LEU A 473 -4.51 10.42 -14.35
N ARG A 474 -3.41 11.07 -14.02
CA ARG A 474 -3.34 12.37 -13.36
C ARG A 474 -2.58 13.31 -14.26
N LEU A 475 -3.24 14.39 -14.67
CA LEU A 475 -2.67 15.29 -15.67
C LEU A 475 -2.68 16.72 -15.16
N THR A 476 -1.64 17.44 -15.54
CA THR A 476 -1.64 18.89 -15.59
C THR A 476 -1.59 19.29 -17.07
N ILE A 477 -2.53 20.10 -17.50
CA ILE A 477 -2.63 20.56 -18.88
C ILE A 477 -2.53 22.08 -18.97
N ALA A 478 -2.21 22.58 -20.15
CA ALA A 478 -2.09 24.02 -20.38
C ALA A 478 -3.47 24.69 -20.50
N ASP A 479 -4.37 24.09 -21.27
CA ASP A 479 -5.69 24.63 -21.56
C ASP A 479 -6.76 23.54 -21.44
N MET A 480 -7.74 23.73 -20.54
CA MET A 480 -8.90 22.86 -20.34
C MET A 480 -9.91 22.95 -21.49
N GLY A 481 -9.88 24.05 -22.28
CA GLY A 481 -10.78 24.24 -23.41
C GLY A 481 -10.50 23.30 -24.59
N LEU A 482 -9.30 22.75 -24.66
CA LEU A 482 -8.87 21.80 -25.68
C LEU A 482 -9.24 20.35 -25.40
N LEU A 483 -9.91 20.07 -24.28
CA LEU A 483 -10.33 18.71 -23.91
C LEU A 483 -11.57 18.27 -24.69
N ASP A 484 -11.48 17.12 -25.30
CA ASP A 484 -12.65 16.39 -25.82
C ASP A 484 -12.99 15.22 -24.89
N GLU A 485 -13.90 15.46 -23.93
CA GLU A 485 -14.32 14.43 -22.97
C GLU A 485 -14.99 13.22 -23.64
N ALA A 486 -15.67 13.43 -24.77
CA ALA A 486 -16.28 12.34 -25.53
C ALA A 486 -15.21 11.47 -26.19
N ALA A 487 -14.15 12.08 -26.73
CA ALA A 487 -13.01 11.35 -27.29
C ALA A 487 -12.19 10.66 -26.20
N ILE A 488 -12.00 11.27 -25.01
CA ILE A 488 -11.36 10.63 -23.85
C ILE A 488 -12.09 9.34 -23.47
N LYS A 489 -13.42 9.38 -23.44
CA LYS A 489 -14.24 8.19 -23.17
C LYS A 489 -14.08 7.12 -24.26
N ARG A 490 -14.05 7.51 -25.53
CA ARG A 490 -13.79 6.57 -26.65
C ARG A 490 -12.40 5.94 -26.58
N ALA A 491 -11.41 6.66 -26.09
CA ALA A 491 -10.03 6.17 -25.89
C ALA A 491 -9.84 5.34 -24.62
N GLY A 492 -10.93 4.94 -23.93
CA GLY A 492 -10.89 4.08 -22.77
C GLY A 492 -11.01 4.81 -21.42
N GLY A 493 -11.23 6.13 -21.41
CA GLY A 493 -11.54 6.89 -20.20
C GLY A 493 -12.97 6.60 -19.71
N ILE A 494 -13.12 6.23 -18.45
CA ILE A 494 -14.42 5.98 -17.82
C ILE A 494 -15.08 7.30 -17.42
N ALA A 495 -14.30 8.19 -16.80
CA ALA A 495 -14.76 9.51 -16.38
C ALA A 495 -13.60 10.50 -16.30
N VAL A 496 -13.92 11.79 -16.45
CA VAL A 496 -12.98 12.91 -16.28
C VAL A 496 -13.38 13.71 -15.05
N VAL A 497 -12.44 13.92 -14.14
CA VAL A 497 -12.63 14.71 -12.92
C VAL A 497 -11.70 15.92 -12.99
N LYS A 498 -12.26 17.11 -13.20
CA LYS A 498 -11.53 18.37 -13.20
C LYS A 498 -11.33 18.82 -11.75
N LEU A 499 -10.07 18.95 -11.32
CA LEU A 499 -9.74 19.34 -9.94
C LEU A 499 -9.53 20.85 -9.82
N ASP A 500 -8.99 21.47 -10.85
CA ASP A 500 -8.83 22.93 -10.96
C ASP A 500 -8.73 23.35 -12.45
N GLN A 501 -8.31 24.60 -12.71
CA GLN A 501 -8.21 25.16 -14.07
C GLN A 501 -7.19 24.44 -15.00
N ASN A 502 -6.24 23.71 -14.43
CA ASN A 502 -5.17 23.06 -15.18
C ASN A 502 -4.94 21.60 -14.78
N THR A 503 -5.60 21.08 -13.74
CA THR A 503 -5.37 19.74 -13.23
C THR A 503 -6.63 18.88 -13.36
N LEU A 504 -6.49 17.71 -13.94
CA LEU A 504 -7.59 16.74 -14.09
C LEU A 504 -7.13 15.31 -13.80
N GLN A 505 -8.10 14.46 -13.57
CA GLN A 505 -7.93 13.01 -13.46
C GLN A 505 -8.84 12.33 -14.49
N VAL A 506 -8.29 11.37 -15.23
CA VAL A 506 -9.08 10.50 -16.11
C VAL A 506 -9.12 9.11 -15.48
N ILE A 507 -10.30 8.65 -15.13
CA ILE A 507 -10.51 7.31 -14.58
C ILE A 507 -10.43 6.30 -15.73
N ILE A 508 -9.50 5.35 -15.64
CA ILE A 508 -9.24 4.33 -16.67
C ILE A 508 -9.56 2.93 -16.15
N GLY A 509 -9.32 2.65 -14.87
CA GLY A 509 -9.35 1.31 -14.29
C GLY A 509 -7.97 0.63 -14.34
N THR A 510 -7.95 -0.70 -14.25
CA THR A 510 -6.71 -1.49 -14.10
C THR A 510 -5.72 -1.38 -15.26
N LYS A 511 -6.18 -1.00 -16.46
CA LYS A 511 -5.33 -0.80 -17.66
C LYS A 511 -4.54 0.52 -17.64
N VAL A 512 -4.70 1.36 -16.64
CA VAL A 512 -4.08 2.70 -16.60
C VAL A 512 -2.56 2.69 -16.73
N ILE A 513 -1.89 1.69 -16.15
CA ILE A 513 -0.41 1.58 -16.18
C ILE A 513 0.07 1.30 -17.61
N ALA A 514 -0.60 0.38 -18.33
CA ALA A 514 -0.28 0.08 -19.72
C ALA A 514 -0.54 1.31 -20.60
N LEU A 515 -1.73 1.89 -20.51
CA LEU A 515 -2.09 3.09 -21.28
C LEU A 515 -1.11 4.26 -21.02
N ARG A 516 -0.71 4.48 -19.75
CA ARG A 516 0.25 5.52 -19.39
C ARG A 516 1.60 5.31 -20.07
N ARG A 517 2.11 4.07 -20.04
CA ARG A 517 3.37 3.70 -20.72
C ARG A 517 3.27 3.95 -22.23
N ASP A 518 2.16 3.56 -22.85
CA ASP A 518 1.97 3.69 -24.28
C ASP A 518 1.78 5.16 -24.70
N MET A 519 1.16 6.00 -23.84
CA MET A 519 1.12 7.45 -24.02
C MET A 519 2.51 8.09 -23.92
N ASP A 520 3.37 7.66 -22.96
CA ASP A 520 4.75 8.13 -22.87
C ASP A 520 5.54 7.77 -24.13
N ASN A 521 5.39 6.55 -24.60
CA ASN A 521 6.01 6.08 -25.84
C ASN A 521 5.57 6.92 -27.05
N TYR A 522 4.27 7.17 -27.19
CA TYR A 522 3.72 7.99 -28.27
C TYR A 522 4.20 9.46 -28.19
N MET A 523 4.31 10.01 -26.99
CA MET A 523 4.79 11.38 -26.79
C MET A 523 6.33 11.52 -26.89
N GLY A 524 7.06 10.41 -26.92
CA GLY A 524 8.53 10.41 -26.93
C GLY A 524 9.13 10.87 -25.59
N ILE A 525 8.45 10.62 -24.50
CA ILE A 525 8.92 10.90 -23.12
C ILE A 525 9.56 9.60 -22.59
N TYR A 526 10.86 9.44 -22.82
CA TYR A 526 11.66 8.32 -22.29
C TYR A 526 12.48 8.73 -21.10
#